data_6b9a8e6f3b93458d7d3f41630cad2661
#
_entry.id   6b9a8e6f3b93458d7d3f41630cad2661
#
_cell.length_a   1.000
_cell.length_b   1.000
_cell.length_c   1.000
_cell.angle_alpha   90.00
_cell.angle_beta   90.00
_cell.angle_gamma   90.00
#
_symmetry.space_group_name_H-M   'P 1'
#
loop_
_entity.id
_entity.type
_entity.pdbx_description
1 polymer ?
#
loop_
_entity_poly.entity_id
_entity_poly.type
_entity_poly.pdbx_seq_one_letter_code
_entity_poly.pdbx_strand_id
1 'polypeptide(L)'
;MKNETAVIYSSRTGNTKRVAEHLAEALGAPCCSVADASGVSEQATLCIGTWIDRGTADAAARKYIERLRGRRIFLFGTLGAEPDSEHAAKCIANIRALCDASNEILGAILVQGAIDPMLIEMFKSMPKDNVHAYTEESAARYAAAARHPDAADFARVIAAAKEVLA
;
A
#
# COMPACT_ATOMS: atom_id res chain seq x y z
N MET A 1 -20.82 -19.82 4.81
CA MET A 1 -20.86 -18.42 5.29
C MET A 1 -19.85 -17.63 4.47
N LYS A 2 -20.24 -16.48 3.93
CA LYS A 2 -19.25 -15.57 3.33
C LYS A 2 -18.31 -15.14 4.43
N ASN A 3 -17.02 -15.41 4.27
CA ASN A 3 -16.01 -14.81 5.14
C ASN A 3 -16.15 -13.29 5.04
N GLU A 4 -16.43 -12.66 6.14
CA GLU A 4 -16.51 -11.21 6.22
C GLU A 4 -15.15 -10.62 5.83
N THR A 5 -15.14 -9.63 4.97
CA THR A 5 -13.91 -8.97 4.53
C THR A 5 -13.95 -7.51 4.98
N ALA A 6 -12.83 -6.98 5.41
CA ALA A 6 -12.68 -5.56 5.73
C ALA A 6 -11.44 -4.99 5.06
N VAL A 7 -11.56 -3.76 4.55
CA VAL A 7 -10.44 -3.01 3.97
C VAL A 7 -9.97 -1.96 4.96
N ILE A 8 -8.68 -2.02 5.31
CA ILE A 8 -8.07 -1.14 6.30
C ILE A 8 -6.84 -0.50 5.66
N TYR A 9 -6.66 0.79 5.81
CA TYR A 9 -5.56 1.48 5.16
C TYR A 9 -4.85 2.49 6.07
N SER A 10 -3.59 2.75 5.73
CA SER A 10 -2.84 3.93 6.14
C SER A 10 -2.48 4.73 4.90
N SER A 11 -2.74 6.02 4.91
CA SER A 11 -2.47 6.90 3.76
C SER A 11 -2.02 8.28 4.25
N ARG A 12 -0.99 8.82 3.58
CA ARG A 12 -0.46 10.15 3.88
C ARG A 12 -1.02 11.22 2.95
N THR A 13 -0.94 10.99 1.64
CA THR A 13 -1.35 11.94 0.60
C THR A 13 -2.64 11.59 -0.12
N GLY A 14 -3.27 10.47 0.26
CA GLY A 14 -4.53 10.00 -0.29
C GLY A 14 -4.41 8.90 -1.36
N ASN A 15 -3.22 8.55 -1.81
CA ASN A 15 -3.04 7.50 -2.83
C ASN A 15 -3.56 6.14 -2.36
N THR A 16 -3.07 5.66 -1.24
CA THR A 16 -3.48 4.38 -0.67
C THR A 16 -4.96 4.37 -0.28
N LYS A 17 -5.46 5.49 0.25
CA LYS A 17 -6.88 5.67 0.57
C LYS A 17 -7.76 5.46 -0.67
N ARG A 18 -7.42 6.07 -1.80
CA ARG A 18 -8.17 5.92 -3.05
C ARG A 18 -8.19 4.48 -3.53
N VAL A 19 -7.07 3.78 -3.47
CA VAL A 19 -6.99 2.34 -3.79
C VAL A 19 -7.89 1.53 -2.85
N ALA A 20 -7.82 1.81 -1.55
CA ALA A 20 -8.61 1.14 -0.53
C ALA A 20 -10.13 1.31 -0.75
N GLU A 21 -10.56 2.53 -1.06
CA GLU A 21 -11.98 2.84 -1.32
C GLU A 21 -12.51 2.11 -2.55
N HIS A 22 -11.75 2.08 -3.66
CA HIS A 22 -12.13 1.34 -4.86
C HIS A 22 -12.17 -0.18 -4.62
N LEU A 23 -11.20 -0.70 -3.87
CA LEU A 23 -11.19 -2.12 -3.49
C LEU A 23 -12.40 -2.48 -2.62
N ALA A 24 -12.69 -1.67 -1.62
CA ALA A 24 -13.81 -1.89 -0.72
C ALA A 24 -15.16 -1.86 -1.45
N GLU A 25 -15.35 -0.91 -2.35
CA GLU A 25 -16.54 -0.83 -3.21
C GLU A 25 -16.69 -2.09 -4.06
N ALA A 26 -15.62 -2.52 -4.72
CA ALA A 26 -15.63 -3.72 -5.56
C ALA A 26 -15.86 -5.04 -4.82
N LEU A 27 -15.53 -5.08 -3.51
CA LEU A 27 -15.74 -6.24 -2.64
C LEU A 27 -17.04 -6.16 -1.83
N GLY A 28 -17.72 -5.01 -1.83
CA GLY A 28 -18.87 -4.76 -0.94
C GLY A 28 -18.48 -4.83 0.55
N ALA A 29 -17.26 -4.39 0.87
CA ALA A 29 -16.65 -4.49 2.19
C ALA A 29 -16.59 -3.13 2.90
N PRO A 30 -16.64 -3.09 4.24
CA PRO A 30 -16.36 -1.87 4.98
C PRO A 30 -14.92 -1.42 4.79
N CYS A 31 -14.68 -0.10 4.81
CA CYS A 31 -13.38 0.53 4.64
C CYS A 31 -13.12 1.55 5.73
N CYS A 32 -11.98 1.44 6.39
CA CYS A 32 -11.56 2.43 7.39
C CYS A 32 -10.04 2.59 7.44
N SER A 33 -9.59 3.67 8.08
CA SER A 33 -8.17 3.85 8.39
C SER A 33 -7.71 2.91 9.52
N VAL A 34 -6.41 2.69 9.64
CA VAL A 34 -5.83 1.91 10.76
C VAL A 34 -6.17 2.53 12.13
N ALA A 35 -6.39 3.85 12.20
CA ALA A 35 -6.78 4.54 13.42
C ALA A 35 -8.22 4.18 13.87
N ASP A 36 -9.09 3.85 12.92
CA ASP A 36 -10.51 3.58 13.14
C ASP A 36 -10.85 2.09 13.11
N ALA A 37 -9.84 1.22 13.08
CA ALA A 37 -10.01 -0.22 12.85
C ALA A 37 -10.44 -1.03 14.09
N SER A 38 -10.68 -0.40 15.23
CA SER A 38 -11.04 -1.08 16.50
C SER A 38 -12.36 -1.86 16.44
N GLY A 39 -13.27 -1.48 15.52
CA GLY A 39 -14.57 -2.15 15.34
C GLY A 39 -14.56 -3.30 14.32
N VAL A 40 -13.41 -3.61 13.73
CA VAL A 40 -13.31 -4.69 12.73
C VAL A 40 -13.37 -6.05 13.42
N SER A 41 -14.24 -6.93 12.90
CA SER A 41 -14.43 -8.28 13.41
C SER A 41 -13.11 -9.07 13.45
N GLU A 42 -12.86 -9.79 14.54
CA GLU A 42 -11.70 -10.67 14.67
C GLU A 42 -11.69 -11.84 13.66
N GLN A 43 -12.84 -12.18 13.10
CA GLN A 43 -12.99 -13.25 12.12
C GLN A 43 -12.90 -12.78 10.68
N ALA A 44 -12.89 -11.45 10.45
CA ALA A 44 -12.81 -10.91 9.10
C ALA A 44 -11.46 -11.20 8.42
N THR A 45 -11.52 -11.49 7.14
CA THR A 45 -10.32 -11.42 6.29
C THR A 45 -9.97 -9.95 6.06
N LEU A 46 -8.71 -9.60 6.25
CA LEU A 46 -8.27 -8.22 6.18
C LEU A 46 -7.55 -7.93 4.85
N CYS A 47 -8.01 -6.90 4.14
CA CYS A 47 -7.23 -6.28 3.08
C CYS A 47 -6.55 -5.05 3.67
N ILE A 48 -5.22 -5.09 3.81
CA ILE A 48 -4.47 -4.03 4.49
C ILE A 48 -3.66 -3.23 3.49
N GLY A 49 -3.95 -1.93 3.41
CA GLY A 49 -3.28 -0.97 2.55
C GLY A 49 -2.24 -0.12 3.29
N THR A 50 -1.08 0.04 2.67
CA THR A 50 0.02 0.86 3.18
C THR A 50 0.66 1.67 2.06
N TRP A 51 1.22 2.83 2.37
CA TRP A 51 2.18 3.47 1.48
C TRP A 51 3.59 3.04 1.87
N ILE A 52 4.49 3.01 0.89
CA ILE A 52 5.87 2.59 1.13
C ILE A 52 6.68 3.75 1.68
N ASP A 53 7.21 3.55 2.87
CA ASP A 53 8.13 4.45 3.55
C ASP A 53 9.44 3.71 3.84
N ARG A 54 10.53 4.20 3.26
CA ARG A 54 11.88 3.63 3.44
C ARG A 54 11.95 2.11 3.19
N GLY A 55 11.28 1.67 2.14
CA GLY A 55 11.33 0.28 1.67
C GLY A 55 10.43 -0.71 2.41
N THR A 56 9.54 -0.24 3.27
CA THR A 56 8.59 -1.08 4.01
C THR A 56 7.26 -0.36 4.23
N ALA A 57 6.36 -0.95 4.98
CA ALA A 57 5.11 -0.30 5.37
C ALA A 57 5.38 0.98 6.19
N ASP A 58 4.56 1.99 5.99
CA ASP A 58 4.57 3.19 6.81
C ASP A 58 4.34 2.86 8.31
N ALA A 59 4.75 3.75 9.18
CA ALA A 59 4.77 3.51 10.63
C ALA A 59 3.40 3.10 11.21
N ALA A 60 2.32 3.71 10.75
CA ALA A 60 0.97 3.41 11.26
C ALA A 60 0.50 2.03 10.80
N ALA A 61 0.67 1.69 9.52
CA ALA A 61 0.36 0.37 8.99
C ALA A 61 1.24 -0.71 9.62
N ARG A 62 2.54 -0.44 9.75
CA ARG A 62 3.48 -1.34 10.40
C ARG A 62 3.04 -1.70 11.82
N LYS A 63 2.76 -0.72 12.65
CA LYS A 63 2.29 -0.92 14.02
C LYS A 63 0.99 -1.73 14.07
N TYR A 64 0.11 -1.54 13.11
CA TYR A 64 -1.13 -2.31 13.00
C TYR A 64 -0.85 -3.76 12.62
N ILE A 65 -0.05 -4.00 11.59
CA ILE A 65 0.29 -5.34 11.07
C ILE A 65 1.03 -6.17 12.11
N GLU A 66 2.02 -5.61 12.79
CA GLU A 66 2.87 -6.32 13.76
C GLU A 66 2.11 -6.92 14.96
N ARG A 67 0.94 -6.39 15.28
CA ARG A 67 0.10 -6.88 16.38
C ARG A 67 -0.94 -7.93 15.99
N LEU A 68 -1.15 -8.16 14.69
CA LEU A 68 -2.14 -9.12 14.20
C LEU A 68 -1.69 -10.56 14.44
N ARG A 69 -2.63 -11.40 14.84
CA ARG A 69 -2.41 -12.83 15.10
C ARG A 69 -3.58 -13.64 14.56
N GLY A 70 -3.26 -14.77 13.93
CA GLY A 70 -4.27 -15.74 13.48
C GLY A 70 -5.23 -15.18 12.40
N ARG A 71 -4.79 -14.19 11.61
CA ARG A 71 -5.64 -13.51 10.63
C ARG A 71 -5.32 -13.97 9.20
N ARG A 72 -6.33 -13.92 8.35
CA ARG A 72 -6.17 -14.02 6.90
C ARG A 72 -5.99 -12.62 6.33
N ILE A 73 -4.92 -12.37 5.60
CA ILE A 73 -4.49 -11.03 5.21
C ILE A 73 -4.14 -10.99 3.72
N PHE A 74 -4.75 -10.06 2.99
CA PHE A 74 -4.29 -9.59 1.68
C PHE A 74 -3.63 -8.24 1.84
N LEU A 75 -2.39 -8.09 1.35
CA LEU A 75 -1.62 -6.85 1.45
C LEU A 75 -1.66 -6.09 0.14
N PHE A 76 -1.88 -4.79 0.21
CA PHE A 76 -1.73 -3.92 -0.95
C PHE A 76 -1.07 -2.61 -0.55
N GLY A 77 -0.57 -1.88 -1.52
CA GLY A 77 0.04 -0.60 -1.20
C GLY A 77 0.41 0.23 -2.42
N THR A 78 0.90 1.42 -2.14
CA THR A 78 1.36 2.38 -3.14
C THR A 78 2.81 2.75 -2.90
N LEU A 79 3.56 2.90 -3.97
CA LEU A 79 4.96 3.35 -3.94
C LEU A 79 5.22 4.35 -5.07
N GLY A 80 6.20 5.21 -4.89
CA GLY A 80 6.60 6.18 -5.92
C GLY A 80 7.44 5.56 -7.05
N ALA A 81 8.04 4.40 -6.82
CA ALA A 81 8.83 3.67 -7.80
C ALA A 81 7.95 2.82 -8.74
N GLU A 82 8.56 2.24 -9.75
CA GLU A 82 7.90 1.28 -10.65
C GLU A 82 7.45 0.04 -9.87
N PRO A 83 6.16 -0.37 -10.00
CA PRO A 83 5.62 -1.49 -9.22
C PRO A 83 6.19 -2.86 -9.62
N ASP A 84 6.73 -2.99 -10.83
CA ASP A 84 7.35 -4.22 -11.33
C ASP A 84 8.87 -4.26 -11.13
N SER A 85 9.42 -3.30 -10.36
CA SER A 85 10.84 -3.21 -10.07
C SER A 85 11.30 -4.21 -9.01
N GLU A 86 12.60 -4.48 -9.00
CA GLU A 86 13.25 -5.25 -7.93
C GLU A 86 13.06 -4.58 -6.56
N HIS A 87 13.08 -3.24 -6.52
CA HIS A 87 12.81 -2.46 -5.32
C HIS A 87 11.39 -2.74 -4.78
N ALA A 88 10.38 -2.75 -5.65
CA ALA A 88 9.01 -3.08 -5.25
C ALA A 88 8.90 -4.51 -4.68
N ALA A 89 9.58 -5.47 -5.29
CA ALA A 89 9.63 -6.85 -4.78
C ALA A 89 10.25 -6.93 -3.38
N LYS A 90 11.31 -6.16 -3.12
CA LYS A 90 11.93 -6.05 -1.78
C LYS A 90 10.97 -5.41 -0.77
N CYS A 91 10.24 -4.38 -1.17
CA CYS A 91 9.22 -3.76 -0.31
C CYS A 91 8.13 -4.77 0.09
N ILE A 92 7.64 -5.56 -0.84
CA ILE A 92 6.66 -6.62 -0.56
C ILE A 92 7.23 -7.64 0.43
N ALA A 93 8.46 -8.10 0.23
CA ALA A 93 9.11 -9.01 1.15
C ALA A 93 9.25 -8.43 2.56
N ASN A 94 9.61 -7.16 2.66
CA ASN A 94 9.72 -6.45 3.94
C ASN A 94 8.36 -6.33 4.66
N ILE A 95 7.29 -6.04 3.93
CA ILE A 95 5.94 -5.95 4.51
C ILE A 95 5.48 -7.33 5.00
N ARG A 96 5.69 -8.38 4.20
CA ARG A 96 5.37 -9.76 4.61
C ARG A 96 6.11 -10.17 5.88
N ALA A 97 7.36 -9.74 6.03
CA ALA A 97 8.18 -10.02 7.21
C ALA A 97 7.67 -9.35 8.51
N LEU A 98 6.82 -8.34 8.41
CA LEU A 98 6.17 -7.73 9.57
C LEU A 98 5.04 -8.60 10.15
N CYS A 99 4.50 -9.50 9.35
CA CYS A 99 3.38 -10.35 9.74
C CYS A 99 3.86 -11.49 10.63
N ASP A 100 3.20 -11.66 11.75
CA ASP A 100 3.43 -12.84 12.61
C ASP A 100 3.12 -14.14 11.87
N ALA A 101 3.89 -15.19 12.16
CA ALA A 101 3.76 -16.50 11.49
C ALA A 101 2.40 -17.18 11.70
N SER A 102 1.62 -16.76 12.69
CA SER A 102 0.25 -17.25 12.89
C SER A 102 -0.75 -16.71 11.84
N ASN A 103 -0.38 -15.67 11.09
CA ASN A 103 -1.23 -15.11 10.04
C ASN A 103 -1.05 -15.84 8.71
N GLU A 104 -2.14 -15.98 7.96
CA GLU A 104 -2.13 -16.47 6.59
C GLU A 104 -2.09 -15.30 5.62
N ILE A 105 -0.98 -15.13 4.90
CA ILE A 105 -0.85 -14.08 3.88
C ILE A 105 -1.33 -14.62 2.54
N LEU A 106 -2.50 -14.17 2.12
CA LEU A 106 -3.18 -14.63 0.90
C LEU A 106 -2.51 -14.11 -0.37
N GLY A 107 -1.95 -12.93 -0.32
CA GLY A 107 -1.28 -12.29 -1.44
C GLY A 107 -0.81 -10.88 -1.09
N ALA A 108 -0.04 -10.28 -1.99
CA ALA A 108 0.45 -8.91 -1.86
C ALA A 108 0.65 -8.27 -3.24
N ILE A 109 0.27 -7.00 -3.38
CA ILE A 109 0.47 -6.22 -4.60
C ILE A 109 0.76 -4.78 -4.28
N LEU A 110 1.70 -4.18 -5.01
CA LEU A 110 1.95 -2.74 -5.00
C LEU A 110 1.57 -2.14 -6.34
N VAL A 111 1.04 -0.93 -6.31
CA VAL A 111 0.80 -0.10 -7.49
C VAL A 111 1.50 1.25 -7.32
N GLN A 112 1.73 1.95 -8.43
CA GLN A 112 2.39 3.24 -8.38
C GLN A 112 1.47 4.31 -7.78
N GLY A 113 2.05 5.24 -7.03
CA GLY A 113 1.40 6.43 -6.52
C GLY A 113 2.25 7.67 -6.71
N ALA A 114 1.60 8.82 -6.82
CA ALA A 114 2.29 10.10 -6.91
C ALA A 114 3.20 10.32 -5.70
N ILE A 115 4.38 10.88 -5.95
CA ILE A 115 5.31 11.27 -4.89
C ILE A 115 4.79 12.55 -4.25
N ASP A 116 4.88 12.62 -2.92
CA ASP A 116 4.50 13.81 -2.17
C ASP A 116 5.24 15.04 -2.70
N PRO A 117 4.52 16.09 -3.13
CA PRO A 117 5.14 17.33 -3.60
C PRO A 117 6.13 17.95 -2.61
N MET A 118 5.91 17.79 -1.31
CA MET A 118 6.84 18.25 -0.27
C MET A 118 8.17 17.52 -0.32
N LEU A 119 8.17 16.21 -0.60
CA LEU A 119 9.40 15.45 -0.80
C LEU A 119 10.16 15.90 -2.05
N ILE A 120 9.46 16.19 -3.13
CA ILE A 120 10.06 16.69 -4.37
C ILE A 120 10.76 18.04 -4.10
N GLU A 121 10.11 18.95 -3.38
CA GLU A 121 10.72 20.24 -2.99
C GLU A 121 11.95 20.03 -2.10
N MET A 122 11.90 19.08 -1.18
CA MET A 122 13.05 18.74 -0.34
C MET A 122 14.21 18.19 -1.20
N PHE A 123 13.94 17.35 -2.19
CA PHE A 123 14.97 16.81 -3.10
C PHE A 123 15.62 17.91 -3.94
N LYS A 124 14.87 18.95 -4.35
CA LYS A 124 15.39 20.12 -5.05
C LYS A 124 16.43 20.90 -4.24
N SER A 125 16.31 20.88 -2.92
CA SER A 125 17.24 21.58 -2.02
C SER A 125 18.46 20.73 -1.62
N MET A 126 18.51 19.46 -2.00
CA MET A 126 19.63 18.58 -1.68
C MET A 126 20.87 18.87 -2.54
N PRO A 127 22.11 18.66 -2.01
CA PRO A 127 23.32 18.72 -2.79
C PRO A 127 23.28 17.79 -3.99
N LYS A 128 23.89 18.19 -5.12
CA LYS A 128 23.85 17.43 -6.39
C LYS A 128 24.46 16.03 -6.31
N ASP A 129 25.34 15.80 -5.38
CA ASP A 129 25.99 14.50 -5.12
C ASP A 129 25.13 13.57 -4.24
N ASN A 130 24.04 14.03 -3.70
CA ASN A 130 23.10 13.19 -2.95
C ASN A 130 22.31 12.29 -3.90
N VAL A 131 22.14 11.01 -3.53
CA VAL A 131 21.41 10.01 -4.34
C VAL A 131 19.94 10.37 -4.58
N HIS A 132 19.35 11.22 -3.73
CA HIS A 132 18.00 11.72 -3.86
C HIS A 132 17.90 13.11 -4.48
N ALA A 133 19.02 13.70 -4.92
CA ALA A 133 19.04 15.00 -5.54
C ALA A 133 18.10 15.06 -6.75
N TYR A 134 17.42 16.20 -6.90
CA TYR A 134 16.54 16.45 -8.04
C TYR A 134 17.37 16.60 -9.34
N THR A 135 17.01 15.83 -10.35
CA THR A 135 17.60 15.85 -11.70
C THR A 135 16.51 15.91 -12.75
N GLU A 136 16.85 16.17 -14.01
CA GLU A 136 15.90 16.07 -15.13
C GLU A 136 15.31 14.66 -15.26
N GLU A 137 16.13 13.64 -15.04
CA GLU A 137 15.68 12.25 -15.04
C GLU A 137 14.71 11.95 -13.89
N SER A 138 15.02 12.40 -12.68
CA SER A 138 14.10 12.25 -11.54
C SER A 138 12.82 13.05 -11.73
N ALA A 139 12.89 14.24 -12.32
CA ALA A 139 11.70 15.05 -12.64
C ALA A 139 10.74 14.31 -13.59
N ALA A 140 11.29 13.64 -14.61
CA ALA A 140 10.48 12.83 -15.53
C ALA A 140 9.80 11.65 -14.82
N ARG A 141 10.50 10.99 -13.89
CA ARG A 141 9.92 9.92 -13.07
C ARG A 141 8.79 10.45 -12.17
N TYR A 142 9.00 11.60 -11.54
CA TYR A 142 7.97 12.21 -10.67
C TYR A 142 6.73 12.62 -11.46
N ALA A 143 6.92 13.16 -12.66
CA ALA A 143 5.81 13.52 -13.54
C ALA A 143 5.02 12.28 -14.00
N ALA A 144 5.70 11.20 -14.32
CA ALA A 144 5.05 9.93 -14.65
C ALA A 144 4.28 9.36 -13.45
N ALA A 145 4.89 9.34 -12.27
CA ALA A 145 4.26 8.88 -11.03
C ALA A 145 3.05 9.72 -10.63
N ALA A 146 3.03 11.01 -10.97
CA ALA A 146 1.92 11.92 -10.63
C ALA A 146 0.57 11.52 -11.25
N ARG A 147 0.57 10.67 -12.28
CA ARG A 147 -0.63 10.12 -12.91
C ARG A 147 -1.22 8.92 -12.18
N HIS A 148 -0.52 8.42 -11.16
CA HIS A 148 -0.87 7.22 -10.42
C HIS A 148 -1.27 7.54 -8.97
N PRO A 149 -2.12 6.68 -8.36
CA PRO A 149 -2.77 5.53 -8.97
C PRO A 149 -3.88 5.96 -9.94
N ASP A 150 -4.08 5.19 -11.00
CA ASP A 150 -5.12 5.39 -12.01
C ASP A 150 -6.13 4.22 -12.02
N ALA A 151 -7.07 4.27 -12.96
CA ALA A 151 -8.10 3.23 -13.09
C ALA A 151 -7.51 1.82 -13.33
N ALA A 152 -6.42 1.72 -14.08
CA ALA A 152 -5.74 0.45 -14.31
C ALA A 152 -5.09 -0.10 -13.04
N ASP A 153 -4.52 0.77 -12.21
CA ASP A 153 -3.96 0.40 -10.90
C ASP A 153 -5.04 -0.14 -9.97
N PHE A 154 -6.19 0.53 -9.88
CA PHE A 154 -7.32 0.05 -9.08
C PHE A 154 -7.80 -1.33 -9.56
N ALA A 155 -7.93 -1.50 -10.88
CA ALA A 155 -8.34 -2.77 -11.48
C ALA A 155 -7.36 -3.91 -11.15
N ARG A 156 -6.06 -3.65 -11.17
CA ARG A 156 -5.02 -4.64 -10.80
C ARG A 156 -5.14 -5.09 -9.34
N VAL A 157 -5.31 -4.17 -8.42
CA VAL A 157 -5.49 -4.50 -6.99
C VAL A 157 -6.78 -5.29 -6.76
N ILE A 158 -7.87 -4.87 -7.38
CA ILE A 158 -9.16 -5.54 -7.28
C ILE A 158 -9.09 -6.97 -7.83
N ALA A 159 -8.47 -7.16 -9.00
CA ALA A 159 -8.30 -8.48 -9.60
C ALA A 159 -7.46 -9.41 -8.71
N ALA A 160 -6.33 -8.93 -8.20
CA ALA A 160 -5.46 -9.68 -7.30
C ALA A 160 -6.17 -10.08 -6.00
N ALA A 161 -6.95 -9.18 -5.42
CA ALA A 161 -7.71 -9.46 -4.21
C ALA A 161 -8.81 -10.51 -4.47
N LYS A 162 -9.59 -10.35 -5.54
CA LYS A 162 -10.66 -11.29 -5.89
C LYS A 162 -10.15 -12.71 -6.16
N GLU A 163 -8.97 -12.84 -6.76
CA GLU A 163 -8.34 -14.13 -7.03
C GLU A 163 -8.10 -14.93 -5.74
N VAL A 164 -7.66 -14.27 -4.68
CA VAL A 164 -7.28 -14.94 -3.42
C VAL A 164 -8.38 -14.96 -2.36
N LEU A 165 -9.42 -14.12 -2.52
CA LEU A 165 -10.56 -14.05 -1.60
C LEU A 165 -11.74 -14.94 -2.00
N ALA A 166 -11.67 -15.51 -3.20
CA ALA A 166 -12.73 -16.36 -3.73
C ALA A 166 -12.93 -17.66 -2.93
#